data_26d2881dcb8037e96f42add6543563da
#
_entry.id   26d2881dcb8037e96f42add6543563da
#
_cell.length_a   1.000
_cell.length_b   1.000
_cell.length_c   1.000
_cell.angle_alpha   90.00
_cell.angle_beta   90.00
_cell.angle_gamma   90.00
#
_symmetry.space_group_name_H-M   'P 1'
#
loop_
_entity.id
_entity.type
_entity.pdbx_description
1 polymer ?
#
loop_
_entity_poly.entity_id
_entity_poly.type
_entity_poly.pdbx_seq_one_letter_code
_entity_poly.pdbx_strand_id
1 'polypeptide(L)'
;MVHFHGKHAMERELERLPIRHGMQSIGSVRGTSSHQHNPFVILCSKNATETTGDCYAMSFVYSGNFLAEVEVDQIEQTRMVMGIHPTQFSYQLKQGEVFDAPEVVMSYSGEGFSKLSNTFHKAYRNHLCRGKYKLSRRPILINNWEATYFQFDEEKLFQIAKEAKELGVEMFVMDDGWFGKREDDTSGLGAVSYTHLRAHETTLHL
;
A
#
# COMPACT_ATOMS: atom_id res chain seq x y z
N MET A 1 -11.48 9.60 14.22
CA MET A 1 -10.37 9.06 13.41
C MET A 1 -10.93 8.18 12.31
N VAL A 2 -10.43 8.32 11.09
CA VAL A 2 -10.73 7.43 9.95
C VAL A 2 -9.43 6.76 9.53
N HIS A 3 -9.47 5.47 9.28
CA HIS A 3 -8.33 4.68 8.79
C HIS A 3 -8.81 3.54 7.91
N PHE A 4 -7.87 2.85 7.29
CA PHE A 4 -8.13 1.68 6.46
C PHE A 4 -7.50 0.45 7.10
N HIS A 5 -8.25 -0.64 7.11
CA HIS A 5 -7.80 -1.96 7.53
C HIS A 5 -8.17 -3.02 6.49
N GLY A 6 -7.75 -4.24 6.69
CA GLY A 6 -8.18 -5.31 5.79
C GLY A 6 -7.35 -6.58 5.93
N LYS A 7 -7.65 -7.47 5.02
CA LYS A 7 -6.99 -8.77 4.85
C LYS A 7 -6.96 -9.12 3.36
N HIS A 8 -6.33 -10.22 3.00
CA HIS A 8 -6.35 -10.74 1.64
C HIS A 8 -7.79 -10.84 1.10
N ALA A 9 -8.00 -10.36 -0.11
CA ALA A 9 -9.28 -10.21 -0.83
C ALA A 9 -10.31 -9.26 -0.19
N MET A 10 -9.95 -8.57 0.91
CA MET A 10 -10.78 -7.56 1.57
C MET A 10 -9.88 -6.41 2.07
N GLU A 11 -9.08 -5.85 1.19
CA GLU A 11 -8.14 -4.78 1.51
C GLU A 11 -8.83 -3.42 1.52
N ARG A 12 -8.32 -2.54 2.37
CA ARG A 12 -8.74 -1.13 2.47
C ARG A 12 -10.20 -0.93 2.84
N GLU A 13 -10.68 -1.71 3.77
CA GLU A 13 -11.94 -1.46 4.44
C GLU A 13 -11.83 -0.14 5.24
N LEU A 14 -12.75 0.79 5.00
CA LEU A 14 -12.76 2.06 5.72
C LEU A 14 -13.43 1.90 7.07
N GLU A 15 -12.73 2.32 8.12
CA GLU A 15 -13.30 2.39 9.46
C GLU A 15 -13.27 3.82 10.01
N ARG A 16 -14.37 4.22 10.65
CA ARG A 16 -14.53 5.52 11.28
C ARG A 16 -14.81 5.36 12.78
N LEU A 17 -13.82 5.72 13.59
CA LEU A 17 -13.88 5.62 15.04
C LEU A 17 -14.09 7.00 15.67
N PRO A 18 -15.03 7.13 16.64
CA PRO A 18 -15.09 8.32 17.46
C PRO A 18 -13.84 8.41 18.33
N ILE A 19 -13.28 9.61 18.43
CA ILE A 19 -12.15 9.87 19.32
C ILE A 19 -12.66 10.05 20.73
N ARG A 20 -11.92 9.51 21.69
CA ARG A 20 -12.20 9.60 23.14
C ARG A 20 -10.94 10.04 23.86
N HIS A 21 -11.08 10.46 25.12
CA HIS A 21 -9.94 10.74 26.00
C HIS A 21 -8.96 9.55 26.04
N GLY A 22 -7.69 9.88 26.06
CA GLY A 22 -6.60 8.91 25.95
C GLY A 22 -6.19 8.68 24.51
N MET A 23 -5.46 7.61 24.28
CA MET A 23 -4.79 7.29 23.02
C MET A 23 -5.56 6.23 22.24
N GLN A 24 -5.79 6.50 20.96
CA GLN A 24 -6.26 5.52 19.97
C GLN A 24 -5.17 5.37 18.92
N SER A 25 -4.82 4.14 18.60
CA SER A 25 -3.72 3.87 17.69
C SER A 25 -4.03 2.79 16.68
N ILE A 26 -3.37 2.87 15.52
CA ILE A 26 -3.23 1.80 14.53
C ILE A 26 -1.76 1.64 14.18
N GLY A 27 -1.37 0.46 13.73
CA GLY A 27 0.02 0.23 13.35
C GLY A 27 0.28 -1.18 12.85
N SER A 28 1.55 -1.44 12.56
CA SER A 28 2.05 -2.76 12.20
C SER A 28 3.41 -3.03 12.84
N VAL A 29 3.58 -4.25 13.34
CA VAL A 29 4.86 -4.79 13.85
C VAL A 29 5.26 -6.06 13.09
N ARG A 30 4.81 -6.20 11.85
CA ARG A 30 4.98 -7.39 11.01
C ARG A 30 6.20 -7.36 10.10
N GLY A 31 7.06 -6.36 10.24
CA GLY A 31 8.17 -6.10 9.31
C GLY A 31 7.76 -5.28 8.08
N THR A 32 6.47 -5.15 7.83
CA THR A 32 5.89 -4.32 6.76
C THR A 32 4.74 -3.49 7.28
N SER A 33 4.35 -2.42 6.58
CA SER A 33 3.13 -1.66 6.90
C SER A 33 1.85 -2.48 6.73
N SER A 34 1.90 -3.54 5.92
CA SER A 34 0.86 -4.55 5.67
C SER A 34 -0.53 -4.01 5.26
N HIS A 35 -1.42 -4.90 4.81
CA HIS A 35 -2.82 -4.58 4.52
C HIS A 35 -3.71 -4.60 5.77
N GLN A 36 -3.22 -5.08 6.92
CA GLN A 36 -3.97 -5.08 8.17
C GLN A 36 -4.35 -3.66 8.59
N HIS A 37 -3.40 -2.72 8.53
CA HIS A 37 -3.63 -1.29 8.66
C HIS A 37 -2.75 -0.56 7.66
N ASN A 38 -3.35 0.34 6.89
CA ASN A 38 -2.57 1.19 6.00
C ASN A 38 -1.92 2.33 6.79
N PRO A 39 -0.71 2.78 6.41
CA PRO A 39 -0.01 3.88 7.07
C PRO A 39 -0.61 5.24 6.68
N PHE A 40 -1.90 5.39 6.94
CA PHE A 40 -2.71 6.55 6.58
C PHE A 40 -3.84 6.75 7.60
N VAL A 41 -3.95 7.96 8.14
CA VAL A 41 -4.96 8.32 9.15
C VAL A 41 -5.55 9.66 8.83
N ILE A 42 -6.87 9.79 9.02
CA ILE A 42 -7.59 11.07 8.93
C ILE A 42 -8.22 11.40 10.28
N LEU A 43 -7.98 12.59 10.76
CA LEU A 43 -8.78 13.24 11.82
C LEU A 43 -9.79 14.15 11.15
N CYS A 44 -11.08 13.98 11.43
CA CYS A 44 -12.11 14.76 10.75
C CYS A 44 -13.22 15.20 11.69
N SER A 45 -13.94 16.22 11.28
CA SER A 45 -15.17 16.66 11.93
C SER A 45 -16.17 15.50 12.01
N LYS A 46 -16.97 15.45 13.08
CA LYS A 46 -17.95 14.38 13.32
C LYS A 46 -18.86 14.14 12.10
N ASN A 47 -19.26 15.19 11.43
CA ASN A 47 -20.21 15.16 10.31
C ASN A 47 -19.51 15.35 8.95
N ALA A 48 -18.19 15.12 8.85
CA ALA A 48 -17.49 15.22 7.58
C ALA A 48 -18.02 14.16 6.60
N THR A 49 -18.19 14.62 5.36
CA THR A 49 -18.66 13.81 4.22
C THR A 49 -17.65 13.86 3.09
N GLU A 50 -17.99 13.32 1.94
CA GLU A 50 -17.16 13.45 0.73
C GLU A 50 -16.94 14.90 0.30
N THR A 51 -17.89 15.79 0.57
CA THR A 51 -17.89 17.17 0.05
C THR A 51 -17.91 18.25 1.12
N THR A 52 -18.00 17.89 2.40
CA THR A 52 -18.08 18.88 3.50
C THR A 52 -17.34 18.41 4.75
N GLY A 53 -16.89 19.37 5.55
CA GLY A 53 -16.27 19.16 6.85
C GLY A 53 -14.74 19.17 6.80
N ASP A 54 -14.16 19.49 7.96
CA ASP A 54 -12.72 19.56 8.14
C ASP A 54 -12.11 18.17 8.22
N CYS A 55 -11.06 17.96 7.46
CA CYS A 55 -10.30 16.72 7.41
C CYS A 55 -8.80 17.02 7.44
N TYR A 56 -8.09 16.47 8.41
CA TYR A 56 -6.63 16.53 8.55
C TYR A 56 -6.10 15.12 8.36
N ALA A 57 -5.16 14.91 7.47
CA ALA A 57 -4.62 13.57 7.23
C ALA A 57 -3.11 13.52 7.28
N MET A 58 -2.61 12.36 7.68
CA MET A 58 -1.20 11.97 7.63
C MET A 58 -1.05 10.71 6.81
N SER A 59 -0.06 10.72 5.92
CA SER A 59 0.36 9.57 5.11
C SER A 59 1.85 9.33 5.31
N PHE A 60 2.23 8.14 5.75
CA PHE A 60 3.60 7.79 6.04
C PHE A 60 4.27 7.19 4.79
N VAL A 61 5.37 7.80 4.35
CA VAL A 61 6.14 7.34 3.18
C VAL A 61 7.15 6.28 3.63
N TYR A 62 6.63 5.15 4.08
CA TYR A 62 7.43 4.05 4.61
C TYR A 62 6.66 2.73 4.48
N SER A 63 7.37 1.65 4.16
CA SER A 63 6.79 0.33 3.98
C SER A 63 7.05 -0.65 5.15
N GLY A 64 7.78 -0.20 6.17
CA GLY A 64 8.10 -1.00 7.37
C GLY A 64 7.06 -0.87 8.48
N ASN A 65 7.47 -1.25 9.69
CA ASN A 65 6.64 -1.12 10.88
C ASN A 65 6.32 0.33 11.19
N PHE A 66 5.06 0.65 11.42
CA PHE A 66 4.62 2.00 11.71
C PHE A 66 3.65 2.05 12.87
N LEU A 67 3.56 3.21 13.49
CA LEU A 67 2.56 3.56 14.49
C LEU A 67 1.93 4.91 14.12
N ALA A 68 0.61 4.97 14.15
CA ALA A 68 -0.15 6.21 14.07
C ALA A 68 -1.07 6.31 15.28
N GLU A 69 -1.04 7.45 15.94
CA GLU A 69 -1.75 7.69 17.20
C GLU A 69 -2.55 8.99 17.12
N VAL A 70 -3.73 8.96 17.72
CA VAL A 70 -4.54 10.15 18.01
C VAL A 70 -4.83 10.15 19.51
N GLU A 71 -4.42 11.20 20.18
CA GLU A 71 -4.61 11.38 21.62
C GLU A 71 -5.52 12.58 21.89
N VAL A 72 -6.43 12.42 22.83
CA VAL A 72 -7.14 13.54 23.48
C VAL A 72 -6.67 13.62 24.92
N ASP A 73 -6.04 14.73 25.26
CA ASP A 73 -5.47 14.96 26.57
C ASP A 73 -6.51 15.44 27.62
N GLN A 74 -6.04 15.72 28.84
CA GLN A 74 -6.89 16.13 29.96
C GLN A 74 -7.52 17.53 29.83
N ILE A 75 -7.06 18.32 28.86
CA ILE A 75 -7.61 19.66 28.54
C ILE A 75 -8.29 19.70 27.18
N GLU A 76 -8.68 18.53 26.66
CA GLU A 76 -9.41 18.31 25.42
C GLU A 76 -8.64 18.72 24.13
N GLN A 77 -7.32 18.80 24.22
CA GLN A 77 -6.50 19.01 23.02
C GLN A 77 -6.29 17.68 22.28
N THR A 78 -6.41 17.73 20.96
CA THR A 78 -6.21 16.54 20.10
C THR A 78 -4.87 16.61 19.42
N ARG A 79 -4.08 15.56 19.54
CA ARG A 79 -2.77 15.40 18.90
C ARG A 79 -2.76 14.19 17.97
N MET A 80 -2.20 14.34 16.77
CA MET A 80 -1.89 13.24 15.87
C MET A 80 -0.38 13.03 15.80
N VAL A 81 0.05 11.78 15.86
CA VAL A 81 1.46 11.38 15.72
C VAL A 81 1.54 10.21 14.74
N MET A 82 2.56 10.20 13.89
CA MET A 82 2.83 9.09 12.98
C MET A 82 4.34 8.93 12.77
N GLY A 83 4.81 7.70 12.74
CA GLY A 83 6.23 7.41 12.53
C GLY A 83 6.54 5.91 12.55
N ILE A 84 7.84 5.60 12.62
CA ILE A 84 8.33 4.23 12.79
C ILE A 84 7.79 3.68 14.12
N HIS A 85 7.32 2.43 14.11
CA HIS A 85 6.84 1.79 15.33
C HIS A 85 8.00 1.60 16.32
N PRO A 86 7.87 2.03 17.59
CA PRO A 86 8.95 1.96 18.55
C PRO A 86 9.30 0.54 19.02
N THR A 87 8.35 -0.42 18.87
CA THR A 87 8.59 -1.82 19.25
C THR A 87 9.67 -2.41 18.33
N GLN A 88 10.70 -2.97 18.95
CA GLN A 88 11.85 -3.58 18.25
C GLN A 88 12.64 -2.62 17.36
N PHE A 89 12.49 -1.31 17.55
CA PHE A 89 13.29 -0.31 16.87
C PHE A 89 14.21 0.40 17.86
N SER A 90 15.50 0.42 17.52
CA SER A 90 16.50 1.24 18.19
C SER A 90 17.56 1.70 17.17
N TYR A 91 18.00 2.91 17.31
CA TYR A 91 19.07 3.46 16.48
C TYR A 91 20.08 4.18 17.36
N GLN A 92 21.34 3.74 17.31
CA GLN A 92 22.42 4.39 18.06
C GLN A 92 22.99 5.53 17.23
N LEU A 93 22.71 6.76 17.64
CA LEU A 93 23.23 7.96 17.01
C LEU A 93 24.54 8.37 17.70
N LYS A 94 25.65 8.45 16.96
CA LYS A 94 26.92 8.95 17.46
C LYS A 94 27.02 10.45 17.24
N GLN A 95 27.99 11.08 17.91
CA GLN A 95 28.25 12.52 17.74
C GLN A 95 28.55 12.85 16.26
N GLY A 96 27.79 13.77 15.68
CA GLY A 96 27.91 14.20 14.29
C GLY A 96 27.16 13.34 13.26
N GLU A 97 26.53 12.24 13.68
CA GLU A 97 25.65 11.44 12.82
C GLU A 97 24.23 12.02 12.75
N VAL A 98 23.56 11.78 11.64
CA VAL A 98 22.17 12.16 11.39
C VAL A 98 21.36 10.90 11.08
N PHE A 99 20.18 10.81 11.66
CA PHE A 99 19.19 9.80 11.29
C PHE A 99 18.07 10.47 10.49
N ASP A 100 17.96 10.12 9.21
CA ASP A 100 16.88 10.59 8.35
C ASP A 100 15.64 9.72 8.57
N ALA A 101 14.68 10.24 9.33
CA ALA A 101 13.40 9.57 9.53
C ALA A 101 12.56 9.56 8.24
N PRO A 102 11.77 8.50 7.98
CA PRO A 102 10.84 8.52 6.86
C PRO A 102 9.84 9.67 6.93
N GLU A 103 9.47 10.19 5.77
CA GLU A 103 8.60 11.36 5.66
C GLU A 103 7.15 11.05 6.01
N VAL A 104 6.48 12.00 6.67
CA VAL A 104 5.03 12.03 6.84
C VAL A 104 4.48 13.17 5.99
N VAL A 105 3.68 12.84 4.99
CA VAL A 105 2.96 13.83 4.17
C VAL A 105 1.67 14.19 4.88
N MET A 106 1.47 15.49 5.13
CA MET A 106 0.29 16.01 5.80
C MET A 106 -0.54 16.86 4.85
N SER A 107 -1.86 16.80 5.00
CA SER A 107 -2.78 17.64 4.24
C SER A 107 -4.04 17.98 5.05
N TYR A 108 -4.63 19.11 4.70
CA TYR A 108 -5.91 19.60 5.23
C TYR A 108 -6.92 19.85 4.12
N SER A 109 -8.17 19.60 4.41
CA SER A 109 -9.31 20.00 3.57
C SER A 109 -10.47 20.46 4.43
N GLY A 110 -11.06 21.63 4.14
CA GLY A 110 -12.35 22.06 4.68
C GLY A 110 -13.54 21.64 3.81
N GLU A 111 -13.28 20.95 2.69
CA GLU A 111 -14.25 20.52 1.69
C GLU A 111 -14.41 18.98 1.65
N GLY A 112 -14.22 18.31 2.81
CA GLY A 112 -14.43 16.87 2.97
C GLY A 112 -13.36 15.98 2.37
N PHE A 113 -13.70 14.67 2.29
CA PHE A 113 -12.76 13.61 1.93
C PHE A 113 -12.33 13.63 0.46
N SER A 114 -13.22 13.95 -0.47
CA SER A 114 -12.91 13.96 -1.90
C SER A 114 -11.83 14.99 -2.24
N LYS A 115 -11.89 16.17 -1.65
CA LYS A 115 -10.86 17.20 -1.85
C LYS A 115 -9.52 16.76 -1.24
N LEU A 116 -9.56 16.22 -0.01
CA LEU A 116 -8.39 15.71 0.68
C LEU A 116 -7.72 14.61 -0.16
N SER A 117 -8.47 13.60 -0.59
CA SER A 117 -8.02 12.49 -1.43
C SER A 117 -7.37 12.99 -2.73
N ASN A 118 -8.04 13.91 -3.44
CA ASN A 118 -7.50 14.50 -4.67
C ASN A 118 -6.17 15.23 -4.43
N THR A 119 -6.03 15.90 -3.28
CA THR A 119 -4.77 16.56 -2.91
C THR A 119 -3.63 15.55 -2.72
N PHE A 120 -3.87 14.45 -1.99
CA PHE A 120 -2.90 13.36 -1.86
C PHE A 120 -2.58 12.70 -3.20
N HIS A 121 -3.57 12.43 -4.05
CA HIS A 121 -3.34 11.85 -5.38
C HIS A 121 -2.44 12.73 -6.24
N LYS A 122 -2.61 14.05 -6.19
CA LYS A 122 -1.72 15.01 -6.88
C LYS A 122 -0.32 14.98 -6.30
N ALA A 123 -0.19 14.99 -4.97
CA ALA A 123 1.11 14.92 -4.29
C ALA A 123 1.85 13.62 -4.63
N TYR A 124 1.18 12.47 -4.55
CA TYR A 124 1.78 11.18 -4.90
C TYR A 124 2.20 11.11 -6.36
N ARG A 125 1.33 11.53 -7.27
CA ARG A 125 1.63 11.52 -8.71
C ARG A 125 2.79 12.43 -9.08
N ASN A 126 2.87 13.60 -8.48
CA ASN A 126 3.87 14.60 -8.87
C ASN A 126 5.21 14.43 -8.14
N HIS A 127 5.19 13.97 -6.89
CA HIS A 127 6.37 13.99 -6.00
C HIS A 127 6.84 12.60 -5.57
N LEU A 128 5.92 11.63 -5.40
CA LEU A 128 6.26 10.29 -4.90
C LEU A 128 6.47 9.29 -6.04
N CYS A 129 5.56 9.22 -7.00
CA CYS A 129 5.66 8.29 -8.13
C CYS A 129 6.88 8.58 -9.00
N ARG A 130 7.58 7.52 -9.41
CA ARG A 130 8.79 7.56 -10.25
C ARG A 130 8.63 6.64 -11.46
N GLY A 131 9.60 6.68 -12.38
CA GLY A 131 9.65 5.82 -13.54
C GLY A 131 8.74 6.26 -14.70
N LYS A 132 8.80 5.51 -15.81
CA LYS A 132 8.14 5.85 -17.08
C LYS A 132 6.62 5.98 -16.98
N TYR A 133 5.99 5.25 -16.06
CA TYR A 133 4.54 5.24 -15.89
C TYR A 133 4.01 6.32 -14.92
N LYS A 134 4.85 7.24 -14.48
CA LYS A 134 4.42 8.36 -13.61
C LYS A 134 3.29 9.17 -14.26
N LEU A 135 3.45 9.51 -15.54
CA LEU A 135 2.53 10.37 -16.30
C LEU A 135 1.94 9.70 -17.54
N SER A 136 2.35 8.48 -17.86
CA SER A 136 1.85 7.74 -19.02
C SER A 136 0.80 6.70 -18.63
N ARG A 137 -0.03 6.34 -19.58
CA ARG A 137 -0.99 5.25 -19.45
C ARG A 137 -0.24 3.93 -19.20
N ARG A 138 -0.73 3.15 -18.28
CA ARG A 138 -0.25 1.78 -18.07
C ARG A 138 -0.87 0.86 -19.11
N PRO A 139 -0.18 -0.21 -19.51
CA PRO A 139 -0.75 -1.20 -20.42
C PRO A 139 -1.97 -1.89 -19.79
N ILE A 140 -2.91 -2.29 -20.63
CA ILE A 140 -4.02 -3.16 -20.24
C ILE A 140 -3.43 -4.54 -19.98
N LEU A 141 -3.58 -5.03 -18.77
CA LEU A 141 -2.92 -6.22 -18.26
C LEU A 141 -3.92 -7.36 -18.00
N ILE A 142 -3.52 -8.58 -18.33
CA ILE A 142 -4.14 -9.81 -17.85
C ILE A 142 -3.12 -10.63 -17.05
N ASN A 143 -3.60 -11.29 -16.01
CA ASN A 143 -2.84 -12.22 -15.18
C ASN A 143 -3.47 -13.60 -15.30
N ASN A 144 -2.68 -14.68 -15.33
CA ASN A 144 -3.19 -16.03 -15.51
C ASN A 144 -3.78 -16.67 -14.26
N TRP A 145 -3.52 -16.12 -13.05
CA TRP A 145 -3.76 -16.83 -11.80
C TRP A 145 -5.19 -17.36 -11.67
N GLU A 146 -6.20 -16.52 -11.77
CA GLU A 146 -7.60 -16.92 -11.63
C GLU A 146 -8.09 -17.89 -12.71
N ALA A 147 -7.41 -17.95 -13.87
CA ALA A 147 -7.76 -18.87 -14.94
C ALA A 147 -7.11 -20.26 -14.79
N THR A 148 -5.98 -20.35 -14.12
CA THR A 148 -5.17 -21.57 -14.15
C THR A 148 -4.68 -22.06 -12.78
N TYR A 149 -4.55 -21.16 -11.80
CA TYR A 149 -3.78 -21.39 -10.58
C TYR A 149 -2.41 -22.00 -10.91
N PHE A 150 -2.03 -23.11 -10.27
CA PHE A 150 -0.79 -23.84 -10.56
C PHE A 150 -0.87 -24.78 -11.77
N GLN A 151 -2.06 -24.96 -12.36
CA GLN A 151 -2.30 -25.93 -13.44
C GLN A 151 -2.13 -25.29 -14.82
N PHE A 152 -0.90 -24.95 -15.18
CA PHE A 152 -0.56 -24.38 -16.47
C PHE A 152 0.74 -24.96 -17.04
N ASP A 153 0.82 -24.91 -18.35
CA ASP A 153 2.00 -25.16 -19.15
C ASP A 153 2.18 -24.02 -20.18
N GLU A 154 3.24 -24.10 -20.96
CA GLU A 154 3.55 -23.09 -21.97
C GLU A 154 2.42 -22.94 -23.01
N GLU A 155 1.86 -24.07 -23.46
CA GLU A 155 0.81 -24.06 -24.50
C GLU A 155 -0.47 -23.35 -24.00
N LYS A 156 -0.88 -23.64 -22.78
CA LYS A 156 -2.06 -23.01 -22.15
C LYS A 156 -1.87 -21.52 -21.94
N LEU A 157 -0.69 -21.09 -21.44
CA LEU A 157 -0.38 -19.67 -21.27
C LEU A 157 -0.33 -18.95 -22.61
N PHE A 158 0.26 -19.57 -23.63
CA PHE A 158 0.33 -19.00 -24.98
C PHE A 158 -1.07 -18.84 -25.59
N GLN A 159 -1.97 -19.79 -25.39
CA GLN A 159 -3.35 -19.70 -25.88
C GLN A 159 -4.08 -18.52 -25.20
N ILE A 160 -3.97 -18.38 -23.86
CA ILE A 160 -4.55 -17.25 -23.12
C ILE A 160 -3.99 -15.92 -23.64
N ALA A 161 -2.68 -15.84 -23.82
CA ALA A 161 -2.03 -14.62 -24.32
C ALA A 161 -2.50 -14.25 -25.72
N LYS A 162 -2.68 -15.23 -26.61
CA LYS A 162 -3.18 -15.04 -27.97
C LYS A 162 -4.60 -14.48 -27.98
N GLU A 163 -5.51 -15.10 -27.23
CA GLU A 163 -6.90 -14.64 -27.11
C GLU A 163 -6.98 -13.26 -26.48
N ALA A 164 -6.19 -13.02 -25.43
CA ALA A 164 -6.11 -11.72 -24.77
C ALA A 164 -5.65 -10.62 -25.73
N LYS A 165 -4.67 -10.91 -26.59
CA LYS A 165 -4.20 -9.98 -27.60
C LYS A 165 -5.28 -9.58 -28.61
N GLU A 166 -6.10 -10.53 -29.06
CA GLU A 166 -7.24 -10.26 -29.93
C GLU A 166 -8.28 -9.33 -29.29
N LEU A 167 -8.40 -9.36 -27.97
CA LEU A 167 -9.24 -8.46 -27.16
C LEU A 167 -8.59 -7.11 -26.85
N GLY A 168 -7.35 -6.86 -27.29
CA GLY A 168 -6.64 -5.61 -27.07
C GLY A 168 -5.87 -5.52 -25.76
N VAL A 169 -5.62 -6.65 -25.09
CA VAL A 169 -4.71 -6.71 -23.93
C VAL A 169 -3.27 -6.47 -24.40
N GLU A 170 -2.52 -5.69 -23.64
CA GLU A 170 -1.18 -5.19 -24.01
C GLU A 170 -0.06 -5.83 -23.18
N MET A 171 -0.39 -6.48 -22.08
CA MET A 171 0.58 -7.12 -21.18
C MET A 171 0.00 -8.39 -20.60
N PHE A 172 0.77 -9.47 -20.69
CA PHE A 172 0.48 -10.74 -20.00
C PHE A 172 1.43 -10.88 -18.81
N VAL A 173 0.89 -11.20 -17.64
CA VAL A 173 1.66 -11.45 -16.42
C VAL A 173 1.45 -12.88 -15.97
N MET A 174 2.53 -13.64 -15.93
CA MET A 174 2.56 -14.96 -15.31
C MET A 174 2.73 -14.80 -13.81
N ASP A 175 1.79 -15.34 -13.05
CA ASP A 175 1.75 -15.28 -11.59
C ASP A 175 2.57 -16.42 -10.95
N ASP A 176 2.17 -16.93 -9.80
CA ASP A 176 2.86 -17.96 -9.05
C ASP A 176 2.99 -19.30 -9.83
N GLY A 177 3.86 -20.18 -9.39
CA GLY A 177 4.03 -21.53 -9.95
C GLY A 177 5.06 -21.66 -11.08
N TRP A 178 5.72 -20.58 -11.52
CA TRP A 178 6.70 -20.61 -12.61
C TRP A 178 8.14 -20.93 -12.16
N PHE A 179 8.42 -20.91 -10.87
CA PHE A 179 9.78 -21.03 -10.34
C PHE A 179 9.95 -22.30 -9.49
N GLY A 180 11.07 -22.98 -9.67
CA GLY A 180 11.45 -24.17 -8.91
C GLY A 180 10.41 -25.30 -9.01
N LYS A 181 10.19 -25.98 -7.90
CA LYS A 181 9.13 -26.98 -7.72
C LYS A 181 7.99 -26.35 -6.92
N ARG A 182 7.26 -25.43 -7.55
CA ARG A 182 6.17 -24.70 -6.97
C ARG A 182 4.85 -25.13 -7.62
N GLU A 183 4.27 -26.21 -7.10
CA GLU A 183 3.03 -26.80 -7.60
C GLU A 183 1.82 -26.52 -6.69
N ASP A 184 2.09 -25.93 -5.53
CA ASP A 184 1.11 -25.51 -4.53
C ASP A 184 1.64 -24.36 -3.66
N ASP A 185 0.81 -23.84 -2.76
CA ASP A 185 1.13 -22.71 -1.88
C ASP A 185 1.87 -23.10 -0.58
N THR A 186 2.12 -24.39 -0.34
CA THR A 186 2.74 -24.88 0.90
C THR A 186 4.25 -24.85 0.89
N SER A 187 4.86 -24.68 -0.29
CA SER A 187 6.33 -24.75 -0.46
C SER A 187 6.84 -23.81 -1.55
N GLY A 188 8.15 -23.68 -1.66
CA GLY A 188 8.82 -22.99 -2.75
C GLY A 188 8.93 -21.45 -2.60
N LEU A 189 8.29 -20.82 -1.61
CA LEU A 189 8.49 -19.41 -1.35
C LEU A 189 9.94 -19.13 -0.95
N GLY A 190 10.61 -18.22 -1.69
CA GLY A 190 12.02 -17.93 -1.51
C GLY A 190 12.97 -18.91 -2.23
N ALA A 191 12.47 -19.84 -3.05
CA ALA A 191 13.31 -20.66 -3.90
C ALA A 191 14.07 -19.81 -4.92
N VAL A 192 15.40 -19.87 -4.89
CA VAL A 192 16.29 -19.16 -5.83
C VAL A 192 16.76 -20.17 -6.89
N SER A 193 15.79 -20.74 -7.64
CA SER A 193 16.11 -21.73 -8.66
C SER A 193 16.55 -21.09 -10.00
N TYR A 194 16.29 -19.81 -10.18
CA TYR A 194 16.62 -19.08 -11.39
C TYR A 194 17.35 -17.79 -11.04
N THR A 195 18.67 -17.84 -11.07
CA THR A 195 19.53 -16.67 -10.78
C THR A 195 19.50 -15.59 -11.87
N HIS A 196 18.90 -15.86 -13.03
CA HIS A 196 18.86 -14.98 -14.18
C HIS A 196 17.49 -14.36 -14.46
N LEU A 197 16.39 -14.88 -13.87
CA LEU A 197 15.04 -14.33 -14.02
C LEU A 197 14.68 -13.51 -12.79
N ARG A 198 14.51 -12.23 -12.97
CA ARG A 198 13.93 -11.33 -11.96
C ARG A 198 12.44 -11.14 -12.25
N ALA A 199 11.64 -10.86 -11.24
CA ALA A 199 10.18 -10.73 -11.36
C ALA A 199 9.72 -9.77 -12.48
N HIS A 200 10.50 -8.74 -12.80
CA HIS A 200 10.21 -7.80 -13.89
C HIS A 200 10.66 -8.27 -15.28
N GLU A 201 11.35 -9.40 -15.39
CA GLU A 201 11.78 -10.01 -16.65
C GLU A 201 10.77 -11.04 -17.17
N THR A 202 9.73 -11.33 -16.39
CA THR A 202 8.67 -12.30 -16.73
C THR A 202 7.47 -11.65 -17.42
N THR A 203 7.51 -10.34 -17.68
CA THR A 203 6.46 -9.64 -18.43
C THR A 203 6.71 -9.75 -19.93
N LEU A 204 5.81 -10.42 -20.62
CA LEU A 204 5.76 -10.42 -22.08
C LEU A 204 4.92 -9.24 -22.57
N HIS A 205 5.47 -8.38 -23.40
CA HIS A 205 4.70 -7.39 -24.16
C HIS A 205 4.09 -8.07 -25.38
N LEU A 206 2.78 -8.06 -25.50
CA LEU A 206 2.00 -8.64 -26.59
C LEU A 206 1.95 -7.71 -27.81
#